data_cf637df8470e2007912b346c5ebb9837
#
_entry.id   cf637df8470e2007912b346c5ebb9837
#
_cell.length_a   1.000
_cell.length_b   1.000
_cell.length_c   1.000
_cell.angle_alpha   90.00
_cell.angle_beta   90.00
_cell.angle_gamma   90.00
#
_symmetry.space_group_name_H-M   'P 1'
#
loop_
_entity.id
_entity.type
_entity.pdbx_description
1 polymer ?
#
loop_
_entity_poly.entity_id
_entity_poly.type
_entity_poly.pdbx_seq_one_letter_code
_entity_poly.pdbx_strand_id
1 'polypeptide(L)'
;SVALMHLAAEWAAARGRSLATATVDHGLRPESAAEAVAAGFAAAQLGLPHHVLRWQAGGGSGNLMANARQARLALLADWARGQGLDAVALGHTRDDLAETLLMRLARGAGIDGLAAMAARRVDHGMIWLRPLLGIGRTELRDHLRARGAGWIDDPSNDSDRFERVRARQAIAALGLDPAALAQSAANLGNARAALNA
;
A
#
# COMPACT_ATOMS: atom_id res chain seq x y z
N SER A 1 -3.64 3.80 -5.09
CA SER A 1 -4.31 2.48 -5.19
C SER A 1 -5.22 2.32 -6.40
N VAL A 2 -5.55 3.40 -7.13
CA VAL A 2 -6.40 3.34 -8.35
C VAL A 2 -5.77 2.40 -9.39
N ALA A 3 -4.48 2.48 -9.66
CA ALA A 3 -3.80 1.58 -10.58
C ALA A 3 -3.95 0.09 -10.19
N LEU A 4 -3.90 -0.22 -8.89
CA LEU A 4 -4.16 -1.59 -8.43
C LEU A 4 -5.59 -2.03 -8.74
N MET A 5 -6.59 -1.15 -8.58
CA MET A 5 -7.98 -1.49 -8.92
C MET A 5 -8.14 -1.83 -10.41
N HIS A 6 -7.58 -1.02 -11.31
CA HIS A 6 -7.63 -1.29 -12.76
C HIS A 6 -6.97 -2.62 -13.11
N LEU A 7 -5.74 -2.84 -12.68
CA LEU A 7 -4.99 -4.07 -12.95
C LEU A 7 -5.66 -5.31 -12.35
N ALA A 8 -6.19 -5.19 -11.12
CA ALA A 8 -6.89 -6.29 -10.46
C ALA A 8 -8.24 -6.59 -11.14
N ALA A 9 -8.97 -5.58 -11.63
CA ALA A 9 -10.20 -5.77 -12.39
C ALA A 9 -9.96 -6.55 -13.68
N GLU A 10 -8.94 -6.15 -14.45
CA GLU A 10 -8.54 -6.86 -15.69
C GLU A 10 -8.13 -8.31 -15.39
N TRP A 11 -7.32 -8.50 -14.33
CA TRP A 11 -6.88 -9.84 -13.92
C TRP A 11 -8.06 -10.72 -13.47
N ALA A 12 -9.00 -10.17 -12.70
CA ALA A 12 -10.16 -10.88 -12.19
C ALA A 12 -11.11 -11.28 -13.33
N ALA A 13 -11.39 -10.35 -14.24
CA ALA A 13 -12.21 -10.62 -15.43
C ALA A 13 -11.60 -11.73 -16.32
N ALA A 14 -10.29 -11.67 -16.58
CA ALA A 14 -9.60 -12.67 -17.37
C ALA A 14 -9.58 -14.08 -16.75
N ARG A 15 -9.81 -14.19 -15.44
CA ARG A 15 -9.75 -15.46 -14.69
C ARG A 15 -11.07 -15.88 -14.04
N GLY A 16 -12.15 -15.16 -14.30
CA GLY A 16 -13.47 -15.44 -13.71
C GLY A 16 -13.42 -15.39 -12.17
N ARG A 17 -12.67 -14.45 -11.60
CA ARG A 17 -12.53 -14.30 -10.15
C ARG A 17 -13.35 -13.13 -9.63
N SER A 18 -13.92 -13.29 -8.44
CA SER A 18 -14.57 -12.20 -7.73
C SER A 18 -13.54 -11.20 -7.20
N LEU A 19 -13.87 -9.91 -7.29
CA LEU A 19 -13.07 -8.82 -6.76
C LEU A 19 -14.00 -7.82 -6.05
N ALA A 20 -13.62 -7.40 -4.87
CA ALA A 20 -14.26 -6.31 -4.15
C ALA A 20 -13.20 -5.30 -3.69
N THR A 21 -13.60 -4.06 -3.50
CA THR A 21 -12.69 -2.98 -3.09
C THR A 21 -13.13 -2.39 -1.76
N ALA A 22 -12.15 -1.95 -0.96
CA ALA A 22 -12.41 -1.26 0.29
C ALA A 22 -11.46 -0.10 0.50
N THR A 23 -11.95 1.00 1.07
CA THR A 23 -11.16 2.12 1.56
C THR A 23 -11.36 2.27 3.05
N VAL A 24 -10.28 2.44 3.80
CA VAL A 24 -10.35 2.76 5.22
C VAL A 24 -10.30 4.27 5.40
N ASP A 25 -11.39 4.84 5.84
CA ASP A 25 -11.47 6.23 6.28
C ASP A 25 -10.99 6.31 7.74
N HIS A 26 -9.86 6.96 7.96
CA HIS A 26 -9.28 7.12 9.29
C HIS A 26 -9.87 8.29 10.09
N GLY A 27 -10.63 9.18 9.43
CA GLY A 27 -11.19 10.37 10.08
C GLY A 27 -10.14 11.33 10.67
N LEU A 28 -8.86 11.16 10.34
CA LEU A 28 -7.76 11.97 10.90
C LEU A 28 -7.56 13.30 10.15
N ARG A 29 -8.11 13.41 8.95
CA ARG A 29 -8.05 14.59 8.10
C ARG A 29 -9.44 14.85 7.50
N PRO A 30 -9.82 16.13 7.31
CA PRO A 30 -11.10 16.45 6.68
C PRO A 30 -11.27 15.84 5.28
N GLU A 31 -10.16 15.72 4.54
CA GLU A 31 -10.12 15.24 3.15
C GLU A 31 -10.34 13.71 3.04
N SER A 32 -10.15 12.96 4.11
CA SER A 32 -10.20 11.48 4.08
C SER A 32 -11.56 10.95 3.61
N ALA A 33 -12.65 11.63 3.96
CA ALA A 33 -13.99 11.27 3.51
C ALA A 33 -14.15 11.49 1.99
N ALA A 34 -13.65 12.61 1.46
CA ALA A 34 -13.68 12.91 0.02
C ALA A 34 -12.82 11.91 -0.78
N GLU A 35 -11.66 11.53 -0.26
CA GLU A 35 -10.80 10.50 -0.85
C GLU A 35 -11.50 9.13 -0.91
N ALA A 36 -12.23 8.76 0.15
CA ALA A 36 -13.00 7.52 0.18
C ALA A 36 -14.14 7.52 -0.85
N VAL A 37 -14.83 8.66 -1.02
CA VAL A 37 -15.87 8.83 -2.05
C VAL A 37 -15.26 8.70 -3.44
N ALA A 38 -14.16 9.36 -3.71
CA ALA A 38 -13.48 9.29 -5.01
C ALA A 38 -12.98 7.88 -5.34
N ALA A 39 -12.49 7.13 -4.34
CA ALA A 39 -12.16 5.72 -4.52
C ALA A 39 -13.40 4.88 -4.89
N GLY A 40 -14.55 5.18 -4.29
CA GLY A 40 -15.83 4.56 -4.63
C GLY A 40 -16.27 4.85 -6.06
N PHE A 41 -16.13 6.08 -6.54
CA PHE A 41 -16.39 6.43 -7.95
C PHE A 41 -15.48 5.67 -8.90
N ALA A 42 -14.18 5.59 -8.63
CA ALA A 42 -13.24 4.84 -9.44
C ALA A 42 -13.58 3.34 -9.49
N ALA A 43 -14.02 2.75 -8.39
CA ALA A 43 -14.48 1.37 -8.34
C ALA A 43 -15.77 1.16 -9.14
N ALA A 44 -16.73 2.07 -9.02
CA ALA A 44 -18.00 2.00 -9.76
C ALA A 44 -17.80 2.06 -11.27
N GLN A 45 -16.86 2.88 -11.76
CA GLN A 45 -16.50 2.93 -13.19
C GLN A 45 -15.93 1.60 -13.70
N LEU A 46 -15.37 0.79 -12.83
CA LEU A 46 -14.87 -0.57 -13.15
C LEU A 46 -15.91 -1.67 -12.86
N GLY A 47 -17.12 -1.30 -12.48
CA GLY A 47 -18.16 -2.26 -12.10
C GLY A 47 -17.86 -3.05 -10.82
N LEU A 48 -16.98 -2.52 -9.95
CA LEU A 48 -16.53 -3.21 -8.74
C LEU A 48 -17.34 -2.75 -7.52
N PRO A 49 -17.76 -3.67 -6.63
CA PRO A 49 -18.32 -3.31 -5.33
C PRO A 49 -17.26 -2.59 -4.49
N HIS A 50 -17.67 -1.53 -3.80
CA HIS A 50 -16.80 -0.71 -2.94
C HIS A 50 -17.39 -0.52 -1.55
N HIS A 51 -16.55 -0.68 -0.54
CA HIS A 51 -16.92 -0.49 0.86
C HIS A 51 -16.03 0.55 1.53
N VAL A 52 -16.63 1.48 2.26
CA VAL A 52 -15.90 2.44 3.11
C VAL A 52 -15.93 1.92 4.55
N LEU A 53 -14.74 1.58 5.06
CA LEU A 53 -14.55 1.11 6.43
C LEU A 53 -14.10 2.29 7.29
N ARG A 54 -14.88 2.63 8.30
CA ARG A 54 -14.56 3.76 9.18
C ARG A 54 -13.80 3.29 10.40
N TRP A 55 -12.64 3.92 10.62
CA TRP A 55 -11.92 3.78 11.87
C TRP A 55 -12.36 4.87 12.85
N GLN A 56 -12.75 4.45 14.03
CA GLN A 56 -13.01 5.37 15.15
C GLN A 56 -11.78 5.34 16.06
N ALA A 57 -11.09 6.47 16.19
CA ALA A 57 -9.98 6.58 17.11
C ALA A 57 -10.50 6.35 18.53
N GLY A 58 -10.22 5.19 19.10
CA GLY A 58 -10.43 4.96 20.52
C GLY A 58 -9.46 5.85 21.33
N GLY A 59 -9.90 6.43 22.44
CA GLY A 59 -9.13 7.36 23.27
C GLY A 59 -7.89 6.78 23.98
N GLY A 60 -7.17 5.85 23.32
CA GLY A 60 -5.94 5.24 23.85
C GLY A 60 -4.75 6.16 23.75
N SER A 61 -3.95 6.24 24.81
CA SER A 61 -2.63 6.88 24.82
C SER A 61 -1.66 6.05 23.96
N GLY A 62 -0.91 6.69 23.05
CA GLY A 62 0.10 6.02 22.24
C GLY A 62 0.33 6.70 20.88
N ASN A 63 1.16 6.07 20.06
CA ASN A 63 1.44 6.55 18.71
C ASN A 63 0.20 6.37 17.80
N LEU A 64 -0.58 7.46 17.61
CA LEU A 64 -1.82 7.49 16.84
C LEU A 64 -1.64 6.89 15.43
N MET A 65 -0.50 7.16 14.77
CA MET A 65 -0.22 6.66 13.42
C MET A 65 0.04 5.14 13.41
N ALA A 66 0.69 4.61 14.45
CA ALA A 66 0.88 3.16 14.58
C ALA A 66 -0.44 2.46 14.86
N ASN A 67 -1.28 3.03 15.73
CA ASN A 67 -2.61 2.52 16.06
C ASN A 67 -3.51 2.54 14.81
N ALA A 68 -3.53 3.64 14.04
CA ALA A 68 -4.27 3.74 12.78
C ALA A 68 -3.81 2.69 11.76
N ARG A 69 -2.50 2.40 11.67
CA ARG A 69 -1.96 1.37 10.79
C ARG A 69 -2.45 -0.03 11.19
N GLN A 70 -2.42 -0.37 12.47
CA GLN A 70 -2.90 -1.66 12.97
C GLN A 70 -4.41 -1.80 12.79
N ALA A 71 -5.17 -0.77 13.15
CA ALA A 71 -6.62 -0.74 12.97
C ALA A 71 -7.01 -0.93 11.50
N ARG A 72 -6.28 -0.29 10.57
CA ARG A 72 -6.49 -0.48 9.13
C ARG A 72 -6.37 -1.94 8.71
N LEU A 73 -5.37 -2.65 9.18
CA LEU A 73 -5.17 -4.05 8.83
C LEU A 73 -6.29 -4.92 9.43
N ALA A 74 -6.64 -4.70 10.69
CA ALA A 74 -7.72 -5.42 11.35
C ALA A 74 -9.07 -5.21 10.61
N LEU A 75 -9.46 -3.96 10.35
CA LEU A 75 -10.70 -3.63 9.64
C LEU A 75 -10.76 -4.28 8.25
N LEU A 76 -9.67 -4.23 7.49
CA LEU A 76 -9.61 -4.87 6.17
C LEU A 76 -9.70 -6.40 6.27
N ALA A 77 -9.07 -7.02 7.26
CA ALA A 77 -9.13 -8.46 7.47
C ALA A 77 -10.54 -8.91 7.88
N ASP A 78 -11.18 -8.18 8.80
CA ASP A 78 -12.54 -8.47 9.25
C ASP A 78 -13.55 -8.33 8.12
N TRP A 79 -13.45 -7.24 7.36
CA TRP A 79 -14.27 -7.01 6.19
C TRP A 79 -14.10 -8.12 5.15
N ALA A 80 -12.84 -8.44 4.79
CA ALA A 80 -12.56 -9.46 3.78
C ALA A 80 -13.11 -10.84 4.18
N ARG A 81 -12.97 -11.23 5.46
CA ARG A 81 -13.59 -12.46 5.99
C ARG A 81 -15.10 -12.43 5.89
N GLY A 82 -15.73 -11.29 6.22
CA GLY A 82 -17.18 -11.11 6.09
C GLY A 82 -17.68 -11.19 4.65
N GLN A 83 -16.79 -10.92 3.66
CA GLN A 83 -17.08 -11.07 2.23
C GLN A 83 -16.69 -12.46 1.69
N GLY A 84 -16.19 -13.37 2.50
CA GLY A 84 -15.72 -14.70 2.07
C GLY A 84 -14.45 -14.63 1.20
N LEU A 85 -13.61 -13.59 1.39
CA LEU A 85 -12.37 -13.41 0.64
C LEU A 85 -11.17 -13.95 1.41
N ASP A 86 -10.28 -14.64 0.73
CA ASP A 86 -9.07 -15.27 1.32
C ASP A 86 -7.87 -14.32 1.35
N ALA A 87 -7.87 -13.25 0.56
CA ALA A 87 -6.73 -12.37 0.38
C ALA A 87 -7.11 -10.89 0.25
N VAL A 88 -6.23 -10.03 0.72
CA VAL A 88 -6.30 -8.58 0.56
C VAL A 88 -5.06 -8.09 -0.20
N ALA A 89 -5.25 -7.39 -1.31
CA ALA A 89 -4.18 -6.77 -2.08
C ALA A 89 -3.98 -5.30 -1.67
N LEU A 90 -2.72 -4.90 -1.49
CA LEU A 90 -2.31 -3.54 -1.13
C LEU A 90 -1.50 -2.92 -2.27
N GLY A 91 -1.77 -1.65 -2.59
CA GLY A 91 -1.15 -0.92 -3.70
C GLY A 91 0.25 -0.37 -3.41
N HIS A 92 1.08 -1.08 -2.65
CA HIS A 92 2.48 -0.69 -2.44
C HIS A 92 3.29 -0.92 -3.72
N THR A 93 4.15 0.05 -4.03
CA THR A 93 4.97 0.09 -5.24
C THR A 93 6.44 -0.18 -4.95
N ARG A 94 7.26 -0.25 -6.00
CA ARG A 94 8.73 -0.29 -5.91
C ARG A 94 9.28 0.91 -5.15
N ASP A 95 8.73 2.09 -5.41
CA ASP A 95 9.12 3.32 -4.69
C ASP A 95 8.83 3.23 -3.19
N ASP A 96 7.68 2.67 -2.79
CA ASP A 96 7.35 2.46 -1.38
C ASP A 96 8.33 1.50 -0.70
N LEU A 97 8.83 0.50 -1.43
CA LEU A 97 9.82 -0.44 -0.93
C LEU A 97 11.18 0.25 -0.73
N ALA A 98 11.62 1.07 -1.70
CA ALA A 98 12.85 1.87 -1.62
C ALA A 98 12.79 2.88 -0.46
N GLU A 99 11.70 3.64 -0.35
CA GLU A 99 11.47 4.58 0.76
C GLU A 99 11.54 3.86 2.12
N THR A 100 10.88 2.69 2.22
CA THR A 100 10.85 1.91 3.47
C THR A 100 12.24 1.35 3.83
N LEU A 101 13.02 0.89 2.85
CA LEU A 101 14.39 0.43 3.07
C LEU A 101 15.24 1.57 3.66
N LEU A 102 15.22 2.75 3.03
CA LEU A 102 16.01 3.89 3.48
C LEU A 102 15.63 4.35 4.90
N MET A 103 14.32 4.45 5.18
CA MET A 103 13.81 4.80 6.51
C MET A 103 14.27 3.83 7.60
N ARG A 104 14.33 2.53 7.29
CA ARG A 104 14.76 1.49 8.23
C ARG A 104 16.27 1.46 8.39
N LEU A 105 17.00 1.70 7.31
CA LEU A 105 18.46 1.85 7.32
C LEU A 105 18.88 3.02 8.24
N ALA A 106 18.21 4.16 8.08
CA ALA A 106 18.46 5.35 8.91
C ALA A 106 18.21 5.11 10.42
N ARG A 107 17.43 4.09 10.77
CA ARG A 107 17.17 3.67 12.16
C ARG A 107 18.08 2.54 12.64
N GLY A 108 19.09 2.14 11.86
CA GLY A 108 19.99 1.04 12.20
C GLY A 108 19.33 -0.33 12.21
N ALA A 109 18.27 -0.54 11.41
CA ALA A 109 17.60 -1.83 11.37
C ALA A 109 18.52 -2.94 10.83
N GLY A 110 18.51 -4.10 11.47
CA GLY A 110 19.15 -5.33 10.98
C GLY A 110 18.38 -5.99 9.84
N ILE A 111 18.78 -7.21 9.45
CA ILE A 111 18.25 -7.95 8.30
C ILE A 111 16.73 -8.10 8.35
N ASP A 112 16.14 -8.40 9.51
CA ASP A 112 14.69 -8.54 9.69
C ASP A 112 13.94 -7.26 9.37
N GLY A 113 14.48 -6.14 9.82
CA GLY A 113 13.94 -4.82 9.53
C GLY A 113 14.11 -4.45 8.06
N LEU A 114 15.29 -4.61 7.50
CA LEU A 114 15.65 -4.22 6.14
C LEU A 114 14.98 -5.07 5.07
N ALA A 115 14.67 -6.35 5.36
CA ALA A 115 13.87 -7.23 4.49
C ALA A 115 12.46 -6.69 4.18
N ALA A 116 12.15 -5.55 4.70
CA ALA A 116 11.06 -4.61 4.44
C ALA A 116 9.67 -5.21 4.22
N MET A 117 9.17 -5.15 2.99
CA MET A 117 7.80 -5.55 2.67
C MET A 117 7.81 -6.83 1.83
N ALA A 118 7.35 -7.94 2.42
CA ALA A 118 7.14 -9.16 1.64
C ALA A 118 6.01 -8.97 0.62
N ALA A 119 6.17 -9.54 -0.58
CA ALA A 119 5.14 -9.56 -1.61
C ALA A 119 3.88 -10.30 -1.14
N ARG A 120 4.07 -11.34 -0.33
CA ARG A 120 3.01 -12.12 0.32
C ARG A 120 3.34 -12.32 1.80
N ARG A 121 2.36 -12.14 2.67
CA ARG A 121 2.44 -12.52 4.09
C ARG A 121 1.08 -13.01 4.58
N VAL A 122 1.08 -13.81 5.64
CA VAL A 122 -0.13 -14.15 6.39
C VAL A 122 -0.12 -13.35 7.69
N ASP A 123 -1.22 -12.67 7.98
CA ASP A 123 -1.37 -11.87 9.20
C ASP A 123 -2.86 -11.65 9.48
N HIS A 124 -3.28 -11.65 10.76
CA HIS A 124 -4.68 -11.56 11.16
C HIS A 124 -5.58 -12.63 10.50
N GLY A 125 -5.04 -13.83 10.23
CA GLY A 125 -5.76 -14.90 9.53
C GLY A 125 -6.09 -14.62 8.06
N MET A 126 -5.43 -13.62 7.44
CA MET A 126 -5.65 -13.17 6.07
C MET A 126 -4.34 -13.22 5.26
N ILE A 127 -4.44 -13.55 3.97
CA ILE A 127 -3.32 -13.43 3.03
C ILE A 127 -3.23 -11.99 2.54
N TRP A 128 -2.10 -11.34 2.80
CA TRP A 128 -1.79 -9.99 2.33
C TRP A 128 -0.88 -10.05 1.12
N LEU A 129 -1.31 -9.43 0.02
CA LEU A 129 -0.58 -9.40 -1.24
C LEU A 129 -0.13 -7.98 -1.58
N ARG A 130 1.03 -7.84 -2.21
CA ARG A 130 1.55 -6.58 -2.76
C ARG A 130 2.04 -6.81 -4.19
N PRO A 131 1.10 -6.89 -5.14
CA PRO A 131 1.44 -7.29 -6.51
C PRO A 131 2.25 -6.23 -7.27
N LEU A 132 2.28 -4.97 -6.79
CA LEU A 132 2.93 -3.87 -7.48
C LEU A 132 4.35 -3.54 -6.97
N LEU A 133 4.94 -4.37 -6.10
CA LEU A 133 6.28 -4.10 -5.54
C LEU A 133 7.41 -4.06 -6.57
N GLY A 134 7.23 -4.65 -7.74
CA GLY A 134 8.18 -4.58 -8.84
C GLY A 134 7.94 -3.41 -9.80
N ILE A 135 6.87 -2.62 -9.63
CA ILE A 135 6.43 -1.60 -10.56
C ILE A 135 6.58 -0.22 -9.95
N GLY A 136 7.19 0.71 -10.70
CA GLY A 136 7.41 2.08 -10.27
C GLY A 136 6.15 2.92 -10.35
N ARG A 137 6.12 3.97 -9.55
CA ARG A 137 4.98 4.91 -9.46
C ARG A 137 4.74 5.63 -10.79
N THR A 138 5.80 5.96 -11.54
CA THR A 138 5.71 6.57 -12.86
C THR A 138 5.06 5.62 -13.86
N GLU A 139 5.49 4.37 -13.93
CA GLU A 139 4.92 3.34 -14.81
C GLU A 139 3.41 3.15 -14.55
N LEU A 140 2.99 3.18 -13.28
CA LEU A 140 1.57 3.09 -12.92
C LEU A 140 0.76 4.33 -13.35
N ARG A 141 1.34 5.52 -13.24
CA ARG A 141 0.72 6.76 -13.72
C ARG A 141 0.57 6.76 -15.24
N ASP A 142 1.57 6.30 -15.97
CA ASP A 142 1.53 6.18 -17.43
C ASP A 142 0.46 5.15 -17.87
N HIS A 143 0.36 4.04 -17.16
CA HIS A 143 -0.69 3.05 -17.36
C HIS A 143 -2.11 3.64 -17.17
N LEU A 144 -2.32 4.45 -16.13
CA LEU A 144 -3.61 5.12 -15.91
C LEU A 144 -3.89 6.17 -16.98
N ARG A 145 -2.89 6.99 -17.37
CA ARG A 145 -3.05 7.98 -18.45
C ARG A 145 -3.47 7.33 -19.78
N ALA A 146 -2.84 6.21 -20.12
CA ALA A 146 -3.19 5.46 -21.34
C ALA A 146 -4.63 4.95 -21.36
N ARG A 147 -5.28 4.85 -20.18
CA ARG A 147 -6.68 4.45 -20.02
C ARG A 147 -7.64 5.60 -19.81
N GLY A 148 -7.16 6.84 -19.83
CA GLY A 148 -7.96 8.01 -19.49
C GLY A 148 -8.46 8.01 -18.04
N ALA A 149 -7.83 7.21 -17.16
CA ALA A 149 -8.21 7.11 -15.76
C ALA A 149 -7.51 8.18 -14.93
N GLY A 150 -8.29 8.89 -14.11
CA GLY A 150 -7.77 9.86 -13.16
C GLY A 150 -7.26 9.22 -11.87
N TRP A 151 -6.43 9.96 -11.15
CA TRP A 151 -6.05 9.65 -9.77
C TRP A 151 -5.98 10.92 -8.94
N ILE A 152 -6.00 10.78 -7.63
CA ILE A 152 -5.80 11.90 -6.70
C ILE A 152 -4.37 11.88 -6.24
N ASP A 153 -3.64 12.97 -6.44
CA ASP A 153 -2.38 13.23 -5.74
C ASP A 153 -2.71 13.91 -4.40
N ASP A 154 -2.49 13.19 -3.31
CA ASP A 154 -2.69 13.71 -1.95
C ASP A 154 -1.64 14.80 -1.65
N PRO A 155 -2.03 16.05 -1.35
CA PRO A 155 -1.10 17.13 -1.03
C PRO A 155 -0.17 16.82 0.14
N SER A 156 -0.56 15.93 1.05
CA SER A 156 0.30 15.49 2.16
C SER A 156 1.54 14.71 1.68
N ASN A 157 1.54 14.23 0.44
CA ASN A 157 2.70 13.58 -0.18
C ASN A 157 3.89 14.52 -0.39
N ASP A 158 3.70 15.82 -0.27
CA ASP A 158 4.74 16.85 -0.46
C ASP A 158 5.16 17.52 0.86
N SER A 159 4.57 17.12 1.99
CA SER A 159 4.88 17.71 3.28
C SER A 159 6.08 17.03 3.95
N ASP A 160 7.17 17.79 4.18
CA ASP A 160 8.41 17.35 4.85
C ASP A 160 8.22 16.86 6.29
N ARG A 161 7.04 17.08 6.87
CA ARG A 161 6.66 16.52 8.18
C ARG A 161 6.62 14.99 8.17
N PHE A 162 6.39 14.38 6.99
CA PHE A 162 6.29 12.94 6.87
C PHE A 162 7.65 12.32 6.51
N GLU A 163 8.06 11.34 7.30
CA GLU A 163 9.34 10.63 7.11
C GLU A 163 9.49 10.03 5.70
N ARG A 164 8.39 9.56 5.09
CA ARG A 164 8.41 9.04 3.72
C ARG A 164 8.73 10.11 2.68
N VAL A 165 8.25 11.33 2.88
CA VAL A 165 8.56 12.43 1.97
C VAL A 165 10.04 12.76 2.04
N ARG A 166 10.60 12.85 3.25
CA ARG A 166 12.05 13.04 3.44
C ARG A 166 12.87 11.90 2.83
N ALA A 167 12.42 10.65 2.96
CA ALA A 167 13.10 9.51 2.34
C ALA A 167 13.12 9.62 0.81
N ARG A 168 11.99 10.00 0.20
CA ARG A 168 11.87 10.22 -1.25
C ARG A 168 12.80 11.34 -1.74
N GLN A 169 12.81 12.46 -1.03
CA GLN A 169 13.69 13.58 -1.33
C GLN A 169 15.17 13.19 -1.21
N ALA A 170 15.54 12.42 -0.17
CA ALA A 170 16.91 11.93 -0.01
C ALA A 170 17.30 10.96 -1.13
N ILE A 171 16.42 10.05 -1.56
CA ILE A 171 16.64 9.16 -2.71
C ILE A 171 16.94 9.99 -3.95
N ALA A 172 16.12 11.02 -4.24
CA ALA A 172 16.30 11.90 -5.38
C ALA A 172 17.59 12.75 -5.28
N ALA A 173 17.83 13.36 -4.12
CA ALA A 173 18.99 14.23 -3.89
C ALA A 173 20.34 13.48 -4.00
N LEU A 174 20.36 12.20 -3.58
CA LEU A 174 21.54 11.35 -3.67
C LEU A 174 21.64 10.63 -5.03
N GLY A 175 20.71 10.82 -5.95
CA GLY A 175 20.70 10.14 -7.25
C GLY A 175 20.56 8.62 -7.13
N LEU A 176 19.94 8.13 -6.05
CA LEU A 176 19.76 6.70 -5.85
C LEU A 176 18.63 6.16 -6.73
N ASP A 177 18.88 5.00 -7.38
CA ASP A 177 17.84 4.33 -8.17
C ASP A 177 16.88 3.56 -7.25
N PRO A 178 15.57 3.89 -7.24
CA PRO A 178 14.57 3.13 -6.49
C PRO A 178 14.52 1.64 -6.86
N ALA A 179 14.87 1.28 -8.10
CA ALA A 179 14.90 -0.12 -8.52
C ALA A 179 16.06 -0.86 -7.84
N ALA A 180 17.24 -0.27 -7.77
CA ALA A 180 18.39 -0.85 -7.07
C ALA A 180 18.14 -1.00 -5.56
N LEU A 181 17.51 0.00 -4.94
CA LEU A 181 17.13 -0.07 -3.52
C LEU A 181 16.09 -1.18 -3.26
N ALA A 182 15.08 -1.29 -4.13
CA ALA A 182 14.06 -2.33 -4.03
C ALA A 182 14.68 -3.74 -4.23
N GLN A 183 15.61 -3.88 -5.17
CA GLN A 183 16.34 -5.14 -5.37
C GLN A 183 17.16 -5.52 -4.13
N SER A 184 17.83 -4.55 -3.50
CA SER A 184 18.57 -4.76 -2.25
C SER A 184 17.65 -5.24 -1.13
N ALA A 185 16.47 -4.63 -0.98
CA ALA A 185 15.46 -5.08 -0.01
C ALA A 185 14.97 -6.51 -0.28
N ALA A 186 14.77 -6.87 -1.55
CA ALA A 186 14.37 -8.22 -1.95
C ALA A 186 15.47 -9.26 -1.64
N ASN A 187 16.74 -8.93 -1.94
CA ASN A 187 17.89 -9.79 -1.62
C ASN A 187 18.01 -10.03 -0.11
N LEU A 188 17.81 -8.99 0.70
CA LEU A 188 17.77 -9.12 2.17
C LEU A 188 16.58 -9.99 2.64
N GLY A 189 15.45 -9.92 1.94
CA GLY A 189 14.31 -10.81 2.17
C GLY A 189 14.63 -12.27 1.93
N ASN A 190 15.33 -12.57 0.83
CA ASN A 190 15.78 -13.92 0.50
C ASN A 190 16.83 -14.45 1.51
N ALA A 191 17.79 -13.62 1.89
CA ALA A 191 18.80 -13.96 2.90
C ALA A 191 18.14 -14.28 4.25
N ARG A 192 17.17 -13.45 4.68
CA ARG A 192 16.39 -13.70 5.90
C ARG A 192 15.63 -15.03 5.83
N ALA A 193 14.99 -15.32 4.69
CA ALA A 193 14.28 -16.58 4.51
C ALA A 193 15.21 -17.80 4.64
N ALA A 194 16.41 -17.72 4.06
CA ALA A 194 17.41 -18.76 4.16
C ALA A 194 17.96 -18.97 5.58
N LEU A 195 18.07 -17.88 6.37
CA LEU A 195 18.51 -17.96 7.77
C LEU A 195 17.43 -18.54 8.70
N ASN A 196 16.15 -18.52 8.31
CA ASN A 196 15.03 -19.02 9.10
C ASN A 196 14.53 -20.39 8.64
N ALA A 197 15.18 -21.00 7.64
CA ALA A 197 14.87 -22.33 7.11
C ALA A 197 15.61 -23.43 7.86
#